data_16af4e9ebb3cd3f8460bee9404a7f1ee
#
_entry.id   16af4e9ebb3cd3f8460bee9404a7f1ee
#
_cell.length_a   1.000
_cell.length_b   1.000
_cell.length_c   1.000
_cell.angle_alpha   90.00
_cell.angle_beta   90.00
_cell.angle_gamma   90.00
#
_symmetry.space_group_name_H-M   'P 1'
#
loop_
_entity.id
_entity.type
_entity.pdbx_description
1 polymer ?
#
loop_
_entity_poly.entity_id
_entity_poly.type
_entity_poly.pdbx_seq_one_letter_code
_entity_poly.pdbx_strand_id
1 'polypeptide(L)'
;AHELAVAERSHTQGAMMFIDLDHFKTLNDARGHSIGDAVLVEASRRLRSHLREIDLVARLGGDEFVAVLPMLGEQRERAAHNALVAAEKLRAALSEPIVVRDEVFRMTASIGVALFP
;
A
#
# COMPACT_ATOMS: atom_id res chain seq x y z
N ALA A 1 16.44 11.47 1.83
CA ALA A 1 15.07 11.52 2.31
C ALA A 1 15.00 11.37 3.82
N HIS A 2 13.95 11.89 4.40
CA HIS A 2 13.81 11.91 5.86
C HIS A 2 13.79 10.49 6.46
N GLU A 3 13.05 9.58 5.86
CA GLU A 3 12.92 8.20 6.36
C GLU A 3 14.23 7.44 6.28
N LEU A 4 15.00 7.67 5.26
CA LEU A 4 16.33 7.08 5.12
C LEU A 4 17.25 7.56 6.21
N ALA A 5 17.24 8.86 6.51
CA ALA A 5 18.05 9.45 7.57
C ALA A 5 17.65 8.91 8.94
N VAL A 6 16.35 8.72 9.19
CA VAL A 6 15.85 8.13 10.45
C VAL A 6 16.37 6.70 10.59
N ALA A 7 16.28 5.89 9.53
CA ALA A 7 16.74 4.51 9.54
C ALA A 7 18.25 4.43 9.85
N GLU A 8 19.05 5.30 9.23
CA GLU A 8 20.50 5.35 9.48
C GLU A 8 20.82 5.70 10.93
N ARG A 9 20.13 6.70 11.49
CA ARG A 9 20.38 7.12 12.87
C ARG A 9 19.96 6.09 13.90
N SER A 10 18.88 5.36 13.65
CA SER A 10 18.36 4.36 14.57
C SER A 10 18.97 2.97 14.34
N HIS A 11 19.83 2.82 13.33
CA HIS A 11 20.38 1.54 12.92
C HIS A 11 19.32 0.51 12.58
N THR A 12 18.17 0.97 12.09
CA THR A 12 17.09 0.09 11.63
C THR A 12 16.92 0.19 10.12
N GLN A 13 16.29 -0.80 9.56
CA GLN A 13 15.97 -0.84 8.15
C GLN A 13 14.49 -0.62 7.95
N GLY A 14 14.14 -0.05 6.81
CA GLY A 14 12.77 0.16 6.41
C GLY A 14 12.48 -0.44 5.04
N ALA A 15 11.27 -0.22 4.55
CA ALA A 15 10.85 -0.71 3.25
C ALA A 15 10.04 0.34 2.50
N MET A 16 10.20 0.34 1.18
CA MET A 16 9.29 1.03 0.27
C MET A 16 8.44 -0.03 -0.40
N MET A 17 7.16 0.25 -0.51
CA MET A 17 6.21 -0.62 -1.19
C MET A 17 5.57 0.12 -2.33
N PHE A 18 5.53 -0.53 -3.49
CA PHE A 18 4.85 -0.02 -4.68
C PHE A 18 3.60 -0.86 -4.88
N ILE A 19 2.46 -0.24 -4.80
CA ILE A 19 1.16 -0.91 -4.75
C ILE A 19 0.35 -0.50 -5.96
N ASP A 20 -0.12 -1.50 -6.70
CA ASP A 20 -0.87 -1.29 -7.92
C ASP A 20 -2.18 -2.07 -7.84
N LEU A 21 -3.30 -1.41 -8.10
CA LEU A 21 -4.59 -2.08 -8.13
C LEU A 21 -4.76 -2.77 -9.48
N ASP A 22 -4.86 -4.09 -9.44
CA ASP A 22 -4.94 -4.90 -10.65
C ASP A 22 -6.22 -4.62 -11.43
N HIS A 23 -6.10 -4.41 -12.72
CA HIS A 23 -7.22 -4.19 -13.64
C HIS A 23 -8.09 -2.98 -13.31
N PHE A 24 -7.53 -2.00 -12.60
CA PHE A 24 -8.29 -0.79 -12.27
C PHE A 24 -8.72 -0.03 -13.52
N LYS A 25 -7.85 0.04 -14.53
CA LYS A 25 -8.21 0.72 -15.78
C LYS A 25 -9.42 0.06 -16.44
N THR A 26 -9.49 -1.27 -16.42
CA THR A 26 -10.63 -2.01 -16.95
C THR A 26 -11.92 -1.65 -16.21
N LEU A 27 -11.87 -1.59 -14.87
CA LEU A 27 -12.99 -1.17 -14.04
C LEU A 27 -13.44 0.25 -14.41
N ASN A 28 -12.47 1.16 -14.47
CA ASN A 28 -12.72 2.58 -14.72
C ASN A 28 -13.35 2.77 -16.12
N ASP A 29 -12.84 2.08 -17.12
CA ASP A 29 -13.37 2.15 -18.49
C ASP A 29 -14.79 1.57 -18.57
N ALA A 30 -15.06 0.50 -17.84
CA ALA A 30 -16.36 -0.17 -17.86
C ALA A 30 -17.42 0.53 -17.03
N ARG A 31 -17.05 1.12 -15.89
CA ARG A 31 -18.00 1.64 -14.91
C ARG A 31 -17.96 3.16 -14.74
N GLY A 32 -16.95 3.82 -15.33
CA GLY A 32 -16.83 5.27 -15.28
C GLY A 32 -15.99 5.78 -14.12
N HIS A 33 -15.58 7.04 -14.23
CA HIS A 33 -14.65 7.64 -13.26
C HIS A 33 -15.24 7.82 -11.86
N SER A 34 -16.56 8.02 -11.76
CA SER A 34 -17.22 8.18 -10.46
C SER A 34 -17.07 6.91 -9.61
N ILE A 35 -17.28 5.75 -10.21
CA ILE A 35 -17.10 4.46 -9.53
C ILE A 35 -15.61 4.23 -9.25
N GLY A 36 -14.75 4.50 -10.23
CA GLY A 36 -13.31 4.38 -10.06
C GLY A 36 -12.79 5.23 -8.91
N ASP A 37 -13.24 6.47 -8.82
CA ASP A 37 -12.83 7.37 -7.73
C ASP A 37 -13.27 6.83 -6.37
N ALA A 38 -14.48 6.29 -6.27
CA ALA A 38 -14.96 5.70 -5.03
C ALA A 38 -14.11 4.50 -4.61
N VAL A 39 -13.71 3.67 -5.57
CA VAL A 39 -12.82 2.53 -5.31
C VAL A 39 -11.45 3.02 -4.83
N LEU A 40 -10.89 4.06 -5.45
CA LEU A 40 -9.60 4.63 -5.04
C LEU A 40 -9.66 5.22 -3.63
N VAL A 41 -10.75 5.91 -3.28
CA VAL A 41 -10.93 6.45 -1.93
C VAL A 41 -10.94 5.33 -0.90
N GLU A 42 -11.66 4.26 -1.17
CA GLU A 42 -11.72 3.13 -0.26
C GLU A 42 -10.36 2.41 -0.15
N ALA A 43 -9.65 2.25 -1.27
CA ALA A 43 -8.32 1.68 -1.27
C ALA A 43 -7.36 2.51 -0.40
N SER A 44 -7.39 3.84 -0.56
CA SER A 44 -6.57 4.75 0.24
C SER A 44 -6.87 4.61 1.73
N ARG A 45 -8.15 4.54 2.08
CA ARG A 45 -8.59 4.39 3.47
C ARG A 45 -8.07 3.08 4.06
N ARG A 46 -8.17 1.98 3.32
CA ARG A 46 -7.71 0.67 3.78
C ARG A 46 -6.19 0.64 3.96
N LEU A 47 -5.45 1.21 3.01
CA LEU A 47 -4.00 1.30 3.14
C LEU A 47 -3.64 2.06 4.41
N ARG A 48 -4.23 3.24 4.61
CA ARG A 48 -3.91 4.04 5.80
C ARG A 48 -4.27 3.32 7.10
N SER A 49 -5.41 2.63 7.14
CA SER A 49 -5.88 1.96 8.36
C SER A 49 -5.03 0.75 8.76
N HIS A 50 -4.28 0.16 7.82
CA HIS A 50 -3.43 -1.00 8.09
C HIS A 50 -1.96 -0.64 8.23
N LEU A 51 -1.63 0.64 8.21
CA LEU A 51 -0.27 1.13 8.38
C LEU A 51 -0.12 1.80 9.74
N ARG A 52 1.11 1.84 10.23
CA ARG A 52 1.43 2.51 11.50
C ARG A 52 1.38 4.02 11.30
N GLU A 53 1.28 4.76 12.41
CA GLU A 53 1.25 6.21 12.36
C GLU A 53 2.52 6.80 11.73
N ILE A 54 3.67 6.15 11.94
CA ILE A 54 4.95 6.61 11.36
C ILE A 54 5.10 6.22 9.90
N ASP A 55 4.25 5.35 9.39
CA ASP A 55 4.30 4.94 7.99
C ASP A 55 3.68 6.02 7.12
N LEU A 56 4.22 6.18 5.92
CA LEU A 56 3.69 7.12 4.94
C LEU A 56 3.05 6.36 3.80
N VAL A 57 1.97 6.89 3.28
CA VAL A 57 1.36 6.39 2.06
C VAL A 57 0.94 7.56 1.20
N ALA A 58 1.18 7.44 -0.10
CA ALA A 58 0.80 8.45 -1.07
C ALA A 58 0.34 7.79 -2.36
N ARG A 59 -0.58 8.43 -3.04
CA ARG A 59 -0.99 8.02 -4.38
C ARG A 59 -0.09 8.71 -5.39
N LEU A 60 0.56 7.92 -6.26
CA LEU A 60 1.42 8.47 -7.31
C LEU A 60 0.61 8.97 -8.50
N GLY A 61 -0.52 8.35 -8.77
CA GLY A 61 -1.37 8.69 -9.88
C GLY A 61 -2.13 7.44 -10.33
N GLY A 62 -3.27 7.64 -11.00
CA GLY A 62 -4.06 6.50 -11.43
C GLY A 62 -4.37 5.57 -10.29
N ASP A 63 -3.94 4.34 -10.43
CA ASP A 63 -4.16 3.24 -9.48
C ASP A 63 -2.88 2.86 -8.73
N GLU A 64 -1.88 3.72 -8.71
CA GLU A 64 -0.59 3.42 -8.11
C GLU A 64 -0.40 4.17 -6.81
N PHE A 65 0.06 3.45 -5.78
CA PHE A 65 0.37 3.99 -4.46
C PHE A 65 1.79 3.63 -4.08
N VAL A 66 2.39 4.44 -3.22
CA VAL A 66 3.67 4.12 -2.60
C VAL A 66 3.50 4.21 -1.09
N ALA A 67 4.08 3.27 -0.37
CA ALA A 67 4.13 3.32 1.08
C ALA A 67 5.58 3.26 1.53
N VAL A 68 5.90 3.99 2.59
CA VAL A 68 7.23 3.97 3.20
C VAL A 68 7.07 3.55 4.64
N LEU A 69 7.69 2.43 4.99
CA LEU A 69 7.61 1.85 6.33
C LEU A 69 9.00 1.87 6.96
N PRO A 70 9.31 2.88 7.77
CA PRO A 70 10.61 2.92 8.44
C PRO A 70 10.64 2.01 9.65
N MET A 71 11.83 1.75 10.17
CA MET A 71 12.03 1.10 11.47
C MET A 71 11.35 -0.27 11.55
N LEU A 72 11.67 -1.15 10.60
CA LEU A 72 11.12 -2.51 10.56
C LEU A 72 11.98 -3.54 11.29
N GLY A 73 13.21 -3.17 11.67
CA GLY A 73 14.10 -4.04 12.40
C GLY A 73 15.56 -3.65 12.17
N GLU A 74 16.43 -4.06 13.08
CA GLU A 74 17.86 -3.75 12.97
C GLU A 74 18.55 -4.66 11.97
N GLN A 75 18.12 -5.92 11.91
CA GLN A 75 18.70 -6.91 11.00
C GLN A 75 17.87 -6.97 9.71
N ARG A 76 18.59 -7.15 8.60
CA ARG A 76 17.96 -7.18 7.28
C ARG A 76 16.92 -8.29 7.15
N GLU A 77 17.21 -9.48 7.66
CA GLU A 77 16.27 -10.61 7.59
C GLU A 77 15.00 -10.32 8.37
N ARG A 78 15.11 -9.69 9.53
CA ARG A 78 13.95 -9.32 10.34
C ARG A 78 13.13 -8.23 9.65
N ALA A 79 13.81 -7.23 9.12
CA ALA A 79 13.13 -6.16 8.39
C ALA A 79 12.41 -6.71 7.14
N ALA A 80 13.04 -7.62 6.42
CA ALA A 80 12.44 -8.25 5.25
C ALA A 80 11.19 -9.06 5.64
N HIS A 81 11.27 -9.82 6.72
CA HIS A 81 10.12 -10.58 7.23
C HIS A 81 8.98 -9.65 7.60
N ASN A 82 9.27 -8.58 8.35
CA ASN A 82 8.26 -7.62 8.79
C ASN A 82 7.64 -6.88 7.60
N ALA A 83 8.45 -6.55 6.60
CA ALA A 83 7.95 -5.92 5.37
C ALA A 83 6.99 -6.83 4.62
N LEU A 84 7.32 -8.12 4.49
CA LEU A 84 6.46 -9.08 3.80
C LEU A 84 5.16 -9.33 4.56
N VAL A 85 5.21 -9.36 5.89
CA VAL A 85 4.00 -9.49 6.72
C VAL A 85 3.10 -8.28 6.50
N ALA A 86 3.67 -7.07 6.50
CA ALA A 86 2.92 -5.85 6.27
C ALA A 86 2.31 -5.83 4.86
N ALA A 87 3.10 -6.21 3.84
CA ALA A 87 2.63 -6.26 2.46
C ALA A 87 1.45 -7.23 2.31
N GLU A 88 1.53 -8.40 2.94
CA GLU A 88 0.44 -9.38 2.87
C GLU A 88 -0.83 -8.87 3.53
N LYS A 89 -0.71 -8.15 4.64
CA LYS A 89 -1.87 -7.53 5.30
C LYS A 89 -2.52 -6.48 4.39
N LEU A 90 -1.72 -5.67 3.72
CA LEU A 90 -2.23 -4.66 2.79
C LEU A 90 -2.92 -5.34 1.59
N ARG A 91 -2.28 -6.35 1.03
CA ARG A 91 -2.84 -7.09 -0.11
C ARG A 91 -4.19 -7.70 0.26
N ALA A 92 -4.27 -8.35 1.41
CA ALA A 92 -5.50 -8.97 1.89
C ALA A 92 -6.61 -7.94 2.11
N ALA A 93 -6.26 -6.80 2.71
CA ALA A 93 -7.22 -5.73 2.96
C ALA A 93 -7.79 -5.17 1.64
N LEU A 94 -6.92 -4.98 0.63
CA LEU A 94 -7.35 -4.48 -0.67
C LEU A 94 -8.19 -5.50 -1.43
N SER A 95 -8.05 -6.78 -1.13
CA SER A 95 -8.82 -7.85 -1.78
C SER A 95 -10.21 -8.04 -1.20
N GLU A 96 -10.51 -7.42 -0.05
CA GLU A 96 -11.85 -7.46 0.52
C GLU A 96 -12.85 -6.73 -0.39
N PRO A 97 -14.09 -7.21 -0.46
CA PRO A 97 -15.10 -6.56 -1.31
C PRO A 97 -15.27 -5.08 -1.00
N ILE A 98 -15.47 -4.30 -2.05
CA ILE A 98 -15.73 -2.86 -1.96
C ILE A 98 -17.17 -2.63 -2.42
N VAL A 99 -17.98 -2.02 -1.57
CA VAL A 99 -19.38 -1.72 -1.91
C VAL A 99 -19.49 -0.24 -2.30
N VAL A 100 -19.97 0.00 -3.53
CA VAL A 100 -20.23 1.35 -4.02
C VAL A 100 -21.65 1.35 -4.60
N ARG A 101 -22.53 2.19 -4.06
CA ARG A 101 -23.91 2.33 -4.55
C ARG A 101 -24.62 0.99 -4.66
N ASP A 102 -24.54 0.18 -3.60
CA ASP A 102 -25.17 -1.15 -3.49
C ASP A 102 -24.61 -2.19 -4.45
N GLU A 103 -23.52 -1.87 -5.13
CA GLU A 103 -22.84 -2.81 -6.02
C GLU A 103 -21.51 -3.23 -5.40
N VAL A 104 -21.17 -4.52 -5.52
CA VAL A 104 -19.95 -5.09 -4.93
C VAL A 104 -18.88 -5.20 -6.00
N PHE A 105 -17.69 -4.66 -5.69
CA PHE A 105 -16.52 -4.76 -6.54
C PHE A 105 -15.44 -5.54 -5.82
N ARG A 106 -14.70 -6.36 -6.54
CA ARG A 106 -13.58 -7.12 -6.01
C ARG A 106 -12.35 -6.74 -6.79
N MET A 107 -11.34 -6.28 -6.05
CA MET A 107 -10.06 -5.90 -6.62
C MET A 107 -8.98 -6.78 -6.02
N THR A 108 -7.88 -6.92 -6.74
CA THR A 108 -6.64 -7.46 -6.18
C THR A 108 -5.58 -6.40 -6.33
N ALA A 109 -4.46 -6.60 -5.66
CA ALA A 109 -3.36 -5.66 -5.73
C ALA A 109 -2.05 -6.41 -5.90
N SER A 110 -1.15 -5.80 -6.66
CA SER A 110 0.23 -6.27 -6.80
C SER A 110 1.11 -5.34 -6.00
N ILE A 111 1.96 -5.90 -5.14
CA ILE A 111 2.82 -5.12 -4.25
C ILE A 111 4.27 -5.53 -4.45
N GLY A 112 5.11 -4.56 -4.83
CA GLY A 112 6.55 -4.74 -4.86
C GLY A 112 7.18 -4.14 -3.61
N VAL A 113 8.18 -4.80 -3.05
CA VAL A 113 8.82 -4.38 -1.79
C VAL A 113 10.31 -4.22 -2.02
N ALA A 114 10.87 -3.09 -1.58
CA ALA A 114 12.31 -2.83 -1.58
C ALA A 114 12.72 -2.37 -0.20
N LEU A 115 13.79 -2.95 0.33
CA LEU A 115 14.32 -2.54 1.63
C LEU A 115 15.28 -1.37 1.46
N PHE A 116 15.36 -0.53 2.48
CA PHE A 116 16.39 0.52 2.55
C PHE A 116 17.01 0.54 3.95
N PRO A 117 18.24 1.05 4.05
CA PRO A 117 18.96 1.13 5.33
C PRO A 117 18.25 2.00 6.34
#